data_7c7817de41fd5bcee5b3e110688e46e6
#
_entry.id   7c7817de41fd5bcee5b3e110688e46e6
#
_cell.length_a   1.000
_cell.length_b   1.000
_cell.length_c   1.000
_cell.angle_alpha   90.00
_cell.angle_beta   90.00
_cell.angle_gamma   90.00
#
_symmetry.space_group_name_H-M   'P 1'
#
loop_
_entity.id
_entity.type
_entity.pdbx_description
1 polymer ?
#
loop_
_entity_poly.entity_id
_entity_poly.type
_entity_poly.pdbx_seq_one_letter_code
_entity_poly.pdbx_strand_id
1 'polypeptide(L)'
;KEMLRRVKIPSPELRLQAYPHQLSGGMRQRVVGAIMLSCQPAILIADEPTTSLDVTIQAQYLRLLKGLQEEMGLALIFITHDFGIVAKMCDRVAVMYAGRIVETAGVRELFNSPRHPYTVALLNSVPRLEGHVEQLASIEGQPPPLYDLPPGCPFAPRCAHARDVCRRDYPPEVTVTEDHRASCWKVLERWDG
;
A
#
# COMPACT_ATOMS: atom_id res chain seq x y z
N LYS A 1 28.79 10.72 -1.84
CA LYS A 1 29.24 10.12 -3.12
C LYS A 1 28.89 8.63 -3.16
N GLU A 2 29.28 7.86 -2.14
CA GLU A 2 29.00 6.41 -2.07
C GLU A 2 27.48 6.12 -2.15
N MET A 3 26.65 6.83 -1.39
CA MET A 3 25.18 6.66 -1.43
C MET A 3 24.62 6.95 -2.84
N LEU A 4 25.13 7.93 -3.58
CA LEU A 4 24.70 8.19 -4.95
C LEU A 4 25.05 7.04 -5.90
N ARG A 5 26.16 6.34 -5.68
CA ARG A 5 26.51 5.12 -6.43
C ARG A 5 25.56 3.98 -6.11
N ARG A 6 25.26 3.74 -4.83
CA ARG A 6 24.31 2.68 -4.40
C ARG A 6 22.94 2.87 -5.03
N VAL A 7 22.43 4.10 -5.09
CA VAL A 7 21.15 4.40 -5.77
C VAL A 7 21.29 4.52 -7.30
N LYS A 8 22.44 4.14 -7.88
CA LYS A 8 22.71 4.09 -9.33
C LYS A 8 22.51 5.44 -10.03
N ILE A 9 22.98 6.54 -9.40
CA ILE A 9 23.05 7.86 -10.05
C ILE A 9 24.26 7.86 -10.99
N PRO A 10 24.08 8.18 -12.30
CA PRO A 10 25.17 8.28 -13.23
C PRO A 10 26.06 9.49 -12.93
N SER A 11 27.40 9.33 -13.06
CA SER A 11 28.39 10.39 -12.81
C SER A 11 28.19 11.10 -11.47
N PRO A 12 28.23 10.37 -10.33
CA PRO A 12 27.84 10.91 -9.03
C PRO A 12 28.70 12.10 -8.61
N GLU A 13 29.94 12.20 -9.07
CA GLU A 13 30.85 13.33 -8.84
C GLU A 13 30.30 14.63 -9.40
N LEU A 14 29.80 14.63 -10.61
CA LEU A 14 29.20 15.79 -11.27
C LEU A 14 27.85 16.14 -10.63
N ARG A 15 27.09 15.12 -10.22
CA ARG A 15 25.74 15.31 -9.65
C ARG A 15 25.75 15.86 -8.24
N LEU A 16 26.85 15.72 -7.49
CA LEU A 16 27.00 16.37 -6.17
C LEU A 16 26.95 17.91 -6.24
N GLN A 17 27.28 18.49 -7.39
CA GLN A 17 27.24 19.93 -7.62
C GLN A 17 25.98 20.40 -8.37
N ALA A 18 25.12 19.46 -8.76
CA ALA A 18 23.93 19.77 -9.52
C ALA A 18 22.79 20.22 -8.60
N TYR A 19 22.03 21.22 -9.05
CA TYR A 19 20.80 21.65 -8.40
C TYR A 19 19.63 20.69 -8.73
N PRO A 20 18.61 20.60 -7.85
CA PRO A 20 17.47 19.68 -8.08
C PRO A 20 16.76 19.87 -9.41
N HIS A 21 16.65 21.09 -9.94
CA HIS A 21 16.02 21.36 -11.23
C HIS A 21 16.83 20.84 -12.44
N GLN A 22 18.11 20.51 -12.25
CA GLN A 22 18.99 19.92 -13.27
C GLN A 22 18.91 18.39 -13.30
N LEU A 23 18.10 17.78 -12.40
CA LEU A 23 17.92 16.35 -12.29
C LEU A 23 16.55 15.96 -12.83
N SER A 24 16.48 14.81 -13.52
CA SER A 24 15.18 14.21 -13.90
C SER A 24 14.39 13.78 -12.67
N GLY A 25 13.08 13.55 -12.82
CA GLY A 25 12.22 13.08 -11.73
C GLY A 25 12.75 11.81 -11.06
N GLY A 26 13.12 10.80 -11.84
CA GLY A 26 13.71 9.57 -11.32
C GLY A 26 15.07 9.76 -10.64
N MET A 27 15.88 10.71 -11.11
CA MET A 27 17.13 11.06 -10.42
C MET A 27 16.87 11.75 -9.08
N ARG A 28 15.93 12.69 -9.03
CA ARG A 28 15.52 13.33 -7.77
C ARG A 28 15.06 12.31 -6.75
N GLN A 29 14.21 11.35 -7.17
CA GLN A 29 13.71 10.30 -6.29
C GLN A 29 14.85 9.41 -5.76
N ARG A 30 15.83 9.07 -6.61
CA ARG A 30 17.03 8.32 -6.19
C ARG A 30 17.90 9.12 -5.21
N VAL A 31 18.04 10.43 -5.40
CA VAL A 31 18.77 11.30 -4.46
C VAL A 31 18.09 11.34 -3.10
N VAL A 32 16.73 11.46 -3.06
CA VAL A 32 15.97 11.38 -1.81
C VAL A 32 16.21 10.04 -1.13
N GLY A 33 16.17 8.92 -1.87
CA GLY A 33 16.52 7.60 -1.35
C GLY A 33 17.95 7.54 -0.79
N ALA A 34 18.93 8.13 -1.48
CA ALA A 34 20.31 8.19 -1.02
C ALA A 34 20.47 8.97 0.30
N ILE A 35 19.72 10.06 0.47
CA ILE A 35 19.70 10.85 1.72
C ILE A 35 19.15 10.00 2.88
N MET A 36 18.01 9.34 2.67
CA MET A 36 17.39 8.48 3.69
C MET A 36 18.31 7.32 4.10
N LEU A 37 18.94 6.67 3.13
CA LEU A 37 19.82 5.53 3.36
C LEU A 37 21.18 5.92 3.98
N SER A 38 21.56 7.20 3.95
CA SER A 38 22.83 7.66 4.51
C SER A 38 22.95 7.44 6.01
N CYS A 39 21.82 7.38 6.72
CA CYS A 39 21.74 7.09 8.16
C CYS A 39 21.72 5.60 8.48
N GLN A 40 21.79 4.72 7.49
CA GLN A 40 21.71 3.25 7.63
C GLN A 40 20.52 2.82 8.52
N PRO A 41 19.28 3.21 8.16
CA PRO A 41 18.11 2.92 8.99
C PRO A 41 17.80 1.43 9.01
N ALA A 42 17.27 0.93 10.14
CA ALA A 42 16.71 -0.41 10.21
C ALA A 42 15.34 -0.51 9.49
N ILE A 43 14.61 0.61 9.42
CA ILE A 43 13.28 0.70 8.79
C ILE A 43 13.28 1.91 7.85
N LEU A 44 12.83 1.70 6.61
CA LEU A 44 12.59 2.75 5.62
C LEU A 44 11.10 2.84 5.32
N ILE A 45 10.52 4.04 5.45
CA ILE A 45 9.13 4.31 5.05
C ILE A 45 9.15 4.99 3.68
N ALA A 46 8.54 4.34 2.69
CA ALA A 46 8.37 4.84 1.33
C ALA A 46 6.90 5.19 1.08
N ASP A 47 6.58 6.48 1.20
CA ASP A 47 5.23 7.01 1.02
C ASP A 47 5.06 7.49 -0.42
N GLU A 48 4.19 6.80 -1.17
CA GLU A 48 3.90 7.04 -2.60
C GLU A 48 5.17 7.29 -3.45
N PRO A 49 6.22 6.46 -3.34
CA PRO A 49 7.54 6.81 -3.86
C PRO A 49 7.63 6.80 -5.38
N THR A 50 6.58 6.39 -6.08
CA THR A 50 6.58 6.24 -7.55
C THR A 50 5.48 7.04 -8.26
N THR A 51 4.66 7.80 -7.55
CA THR A 51 3.48 8.50 -8.10
C THR A 51 3.79 9.48 -9.23
N SER A 52 5.00 10.07 -9.25
CA SER A 52 5.43 11.03 -10.28
C SER A 52 6.36 10.44 -11.35
N LEU A 53 6.48 9.11 -11.42
CA LEU A 53 7.39 8.42 -12.32
C LEU A 53 6.62 7.75 -13.47
N ASP A 54 7.19 7.77 -14.67
CA ASP A 54 6.70 6.92 -15.75
C ASP A 54 6.92 5.42 -15.44
N VAL A 55 6.15 4.55 -16.07
CA VAL A 55 6.12 3.11 -15.80
C VAL A 55 7.50 2.45 -15.86
N THR A 56 8.35 2.89 -16.79
CA THR A 56 9.69 2.32 -16.97
C THR A 56 10.62 2.72 -15.83
N ILE A 57 10.62 3.99 -15.46
CA ILE A 57 11.42 4.52 -14.34
C ILE A 57 10.88 3.97 -13.01
N GLN A 58 9.57 3.87 -12.85
CA GLN A 58 8.92 3.22 -11.70
C GLN A 58 9.46 1.79 -11.52
N ALA A 59 9.42 0.96 -12.57
CA ALA A 59 9.91 -0.41 -12.50
C ALA A 59 11.40 -0.50 -12.14
N GLN A 60 12.22 0.43 -12.62
CA GLN A 60 13.64 0.52 -12.27
C GLN A 60 13.85 0.91 -10.82
N TYR A 61 13.06 1.87 -10.32
CA TYR A 61 13.14 2.34 -8.94
C TYR A 61 12.70 1.28 -7.93
N LEU A 62 11.63 0.55 -8.22
CA LEU A 62 11.18 -0.57 -7.40
C LEU A 62 12.23 -1.68 -7.29
N ARG A 63 12.86 -2.04 -8.42
CA ARG A 63 13.97 -3.01 -8.42
C ARG A 63 15.18 -2.51 -7.62
N LEU A 64 15.47 -1.21 -7.68
CA LEU A 64 16.52 -0.60 -6.87
C LEU A 64 16.20 -0.71 -5.38
N LEU A 65 14.99 -0.34 -4.95
CA LEU A 65 14.55 -0.43 -3.55
C LEU A 65 14.62 -1.87 -3.03
N LYS A 66 14.18 -2.85 -3.82
CA LYS A 66 14.25 -4.27 -3.45
C LYS A 66 15.69 -4.74 -3.26
N GLY A 67 16.59 -4.40 -4.19
CA GLY A 67 18.01 -4.72 -4.06
C GLY A 67 18.68 -4.07 -2.85
N LEU A 68 18.33 -2.82 -2.54
CA LEU A 68 18.82 -2.12 -1.35
C LEU A 68 18.28 -2.72 -0.04
N GLN A 69 17.01 -3.15 -0.03
CA GLN A 69 16.41 -3.88 1.09
C GLN A 69 17.20 -5.16 1.39
N GLU A 70 17.50 -5.95 0.37
CA GLU A 70 18.25 -7.21 0.49
C GLU A 70 19.71 -6.96 0.91
N GLU A 71 20.40 -5.99 0.26
CA GLU A 71 21.81 -5.66 0.55
C GLU A 71 22.00 -5.15 1.98
N MET A 72 21.08 -4.31 2.45
CA MET A 72 21.21 -3.63 3.75
C MET A 72 20.47 -4.35 4.89
N GLY A 73 19.65 -5.36 4.61
CA GLY A 73 18.84 -6.07 5.60
C GLY A 73 17.79 -5.18 6.28
N LEU A 74 17.33 -4.12 5.61
CA LEU A 74 16.37 -3.17 6.17
C LEU A 74 14.92 -3.64 5.98
N ALA A 75 14.04 -3.27 6.90
CA ALA A 75 12.59 -3.40 6.72
C ALA A 75 12.06 -2.24 5.89
N LEU A 76 11.19 -2.53 4.90
CA LEU A 76 10.59 -1.52 4.03
C LEU A 76 9.08 -1.45 4.30
N ILE A 77 8.59 -0.30 4.77
CA ILE A 77 7.17 0.03 4.83
C ILE A 77 6.82 0.80 3.58
N PHE A 78 5.98 0.20 2.72
CA PHE A 78 5.60 0.79 1.44
C PHE A 78 4.14 1.26 1.50
N ILE A 79 3.91 2.56 1.36
CA ILE A 79 2.56 3.14 1.32
C ILE A 79 2.23 3.43 -0.14
N THR A 80 1.15 2.84 -0.64
CA THR A 80 0.70 3.02 -2.02
C THR A 80 -0.76 2.61 -2.19
N HIS A 81 -1.39 3.14 -3.22
CA HIS A 81 -2.70 2.71 -3.70
C HIS A 81 -2.61 1.76 -4.92
N ASP A 82 -1.40 1.45 -5.39
CA ASP A 82 -1.19 0.57 -6.55
C ASP A 82 -1.02 -0.90 -6.12
N PHE A 83 -2.06 -1.69 -6.32
CA PHE A 83 -2.06 -3.13 -6.02
C PHE A 83 -1.04 -3.93 -6.83
N GLY A 84 -0.69 -3.48 -8.02
CA GLY A 84 0.36 -4.12 -8.84
C GLY A 84 1.73 -3.98 -8.20
N ILE A 85 1.99 -2.85 -7.55
CA ILE A 85 3.21 -2.63 -6.76
C ILE A 85 3.18 -3.50 -5.50
N VAL A 86 2.06 -3.48 -4.76
CA VAL A 86 1.88 -4.31 -3.55
C VAL A 86 2.18 -5.78 -3.84
N ALA A 87 1.59 -6.33 -4.91
CA ALA A 87 1.77 -7.73 -5.29
C ALA A 87 3.22 -8.10 -5.61
N LYS A 88 4.04 -7.14 -6.08
CA LYS A 88 5.45 -7.36 -6.50
C LYS A 88 6.46 -7.10 -5.39
N MET A 89 6.15 -6.18 -4.48
CA MET A 89 7.12 -5.63 -3.53
C MET A 89 6.94 -6.14 -2.10
N CYS A 90 5.69 -6.43 -1.70
CA CYS A 90 5.36 -6.66 -0.31
C CYS A 90 5.26 -8.15 0.03
N ASP A 91 5.69 -8.52 1.22
CA ASP A 91 5.48 -9.85 1.79
C ASP A 91 4.15 -9.89 2.56
N ARG A 92 3.81 -8.79 3.22
CA ARG A 92 2.58 -8.59 4.00
C ARG A 92 1.91 -7.29 3.63
N VAL A 93 0.60 -7.23 3.80
CA VAL A 93 -0.22 -6.07 3.48
C VAL A 93 -1.07 -5.70 4.69
N ALA A 94 -1.17 -4.40 4.97
CA ALA A 94 -2.13 -3.82 5.89
C ALA A 94 -3.05 -2.88 5.10
N VAL A 95 -4.34 -3.22 5.03
CA VAL A 95 -5.35 -2.39 4.37
C VAL A 95 -5.89 -1.39 5.38
N MET A 96 -5.85 -0.10 5.03
CA MET A 96 -6.31 0.98 5.88
C MET A 96 -7.56 1.64 5.31
N TYR A 97 -8.55 1.93 6.17
CA TYR A 97 -9.74 2.70 5.85
C TYR A 97 -10.07 3.68 6.97
N ALA A 98 -10.26 4.94 6.62
CA ALA A 98 -10.60 6.01 7.56
C ALA A 98 -9.68 6.04 8.82
N GLY A 99 -8.35 5.95 8.61
CA GLY A 99 -7.35 6.00 9.68
C GLY A 99 -7.19 4.72 10.50
N ARG A 100 -7.91 3.63 10.16
CA ARG A 100 -7.85 2.34 10.89
C ARG A 100 -7.38 1.22 9.96
N ILE A 101 -6.57 0.30 10.48
CA ILE A 101 -6.25 -0.95 9.80
C ILE A 101 -7.47 -1.85 9.90
N VAL A 102 -8.04 -2.24 8.78
CA VAL A 102 -9.24 -3.07 8.69
C VAL A 102 -8.91 -4.52 8.36
N GLU A 103 -7.78 -4.78 7.72
CA GLU A 103 -7.33 -6.13 7.38
C GLU A 103 -5.81 -6.19 7.24
N THR A 104 -5.19 -7.27 7.73
CA THR A 104 -3.76 -7.56 7.54
C THR A 104 -3.60 -9.02 7.16
N ALA A 105 -2.78 -9.29 6.14
CA ALA A 105 -2.47 -10.67 5.72
C ALA A 105 -1.15 -10.73 4.96
N GLY A 106 -0.66 -11.94 4.72
CA GLY A 106 0.33 -12.20 3.69
C GLY A 106 -0.21 -11.77 2.31
N VAL A 107 0.64 -11.22 1.44
CA VAL A 107 0.20 -10.65 0.16
C VAL A 107 -0.64 -11.64 -0.67
N ARG A 108 -0.19 -12.89 -0.80
CA ARG A 108 -0.93 -13.92 -1.56
C ARG A 108 -2.29 -14.24 -0.97
N GLU A 109 -2.38 -14.32 0.35
CA GLU A 109 -3.62 -14.61 1.05
C GLU A 109 -4.61 -13.46 0.92
N LEU A 110 -4.17 -12.21 1.06
CA LEU A 110 -5.02 -11.03 0.87
C LEU A 110 -5.65 -10.99 -0.53
N PHE A 111 -4.85 -11.26 -1.57
CA PHE A 111 -5.36 -11.23 -2.95
C PHE A 111 -6.30 -12.40 -3.28
N ASN A 112 -6.07 -13.59 -2.72
CA ASN A 112 -6.86 -14.78 -3.01
C ASN A 112 -8.08 -14.94 -2.11
N SER A 113 -8.01 -14.47 -0.87
CA SER A 113 -9.03 -14.69 0.16
C SER A 113 -9.25 -13.47 1.06
N PRO A 114 -9.54 -12.28 0.49
CA PRO A 114 -9.81 -11.09 1.28
C PRO A 114 -11.05 -11.31 2.17
N ARG A 115 -11.04 -10.78 3.38
CA ARG A 115 -12.08 -11.00 4.38
C ARG A 115 -12.91 -9.76 4.64
N HIS A 116 -12.28 -8.60 4.70
CA HIS A 116 -13.02 -7.37 4.93
C HIS A 116 -13.73 -6.91 3.65
N PRO A 117 -15.02 -6.54 3.70
CA PRO A 117 -15.77 -6.11 2.50
C PRO A 117 -15.15 -4.92 1.76
N TYR A 118 -14.44 -4.03 2.45
CA TYR A 118 -13.69 -2.96 1.79
C TYR A 118 -12.53 -3.49 0.95
N THR A 119 -11.76 -4.44 1.48
CA THR A 119 -10.67 -5.08 0.72
C THR A 119 -11.17 -5.80 -0.51
N VAL A 120 -12.30 -6.52 -0.38
CA VAL A 120 -12.97 -7.18 -1.52
C VAL A 120 -13.36 -6.15 -2.58
N ALA A 121 -14.00 -5.05 -2.15
CA ALA A 121 -14.42 -4.00 -3.07
C ALA A 121 -13.25 -3.30 -3.76
N LEU A 122 -12.14 -3.05 -3.02
CA LEU A 122 -10.91 -2.49 -3.59
C LEU A 122 -10.30 -3.41 -4.65
N LEU A 123 -10.17 -4.70 -4.36
CA LEU A 123 -9.60 -5.68 -5.31
C LEU A 123 -10.47 -5.84 -6.56
N ASN A 124 -11.80 -5.75 -6.41
CA ASN A 124 -12.74 -5.81 -7.53
C ASN A 124 -12.74 -4.52 -8.38
N SER A 125 -12.25 -3.40 -7.86
CA SER A 125 -12.11 -2.15 -8.63
C SER A 125 -10.82 -2.08 -9.45
N VAL A 126 -9.89 -3.04 -9.29
CA VAL A 126 -8.67 -3.13 -10.08
C VAL A 126 -8.96 -3.81 -11.43
N PRO A 127 -8.59 -3.19 -12.58
CA PRO A 127 -8.77 -3.81 -13.88
C PRO A 127 -8.04 -5.16 -13.97
N ARG A 128 -8.75 -6.22 -14.38
CA ARG A 128 -8.12 -7.50 -14.70
C ARG A 128 -7.64 -7.45 -16.15
N LEU A 129 -6.43 -7.95 -16.40
CA LEU A 129 -5.85 -8.01 -17.75
C LEU A 129 -6.57 -9.02 -18.66
N GLU A 130 -7.31 -9.96 -18.09
CA GLU A 130 -8.05 -11.00 -18.81
C GLU A 130 -9.56 -10.76 -18.66
N GLY A 131 -10.27 -10.67 -19.80
CA GLY A 131 -11.71 -10.50 -19.89
C GLY A 131 -12.17 -9.10 -20.33
N HIS A 132 -13.27 -9.06 -21.08
CA HIS A 132 -13.98 -7.81 -21.38
C HIS A 132 -14.69 -7.33 -20.11
N VAL A 133 -14.08 -6.40 -19.38
CA VAL A 133 -14.76 -5.72 -18.27
C VAL A 133 -15.52 -4.54 -18.85
N GLU A 134 -16.83 -4.68 -19.07
CA GLU A 134 -17.69 -3.60 -19.58
C GLU A 134 -17.78 -2.41 -18.60
N GLN A 135 -17.63 -2.65 -17.28
CA GLN A 135 -17.56 -1.58 -16.26
C GLN A 135 -16.68 -2.04 -15.08
N LEU A 136 -15.77 -1.18 -14.66
CA LEU A 136 -15.06 -1.36 -13.40
C LEU A 136 -16.02 -1.14 -12.24
N ALA A 137 -16.01 -2.06 -11.26
CA ALA A 137 -16.78 -1.89 -10.04
C ALA A 137 -16.22 -0.70 -9.25
N SER A 138 -17.02 0.33 -9.07
CA SER A 138 -16.68 1.46 -8.20
C SER A 138 -17.27 1.26 -6.81
N ILE A 139 -16.56 1.70 -5.78
CA ILE A 139 -17.09 1.70 -4.42
C ILE A 139 -17.96 2.95 -4.26
N GLU A 140 -19.29 2.77 -4.27
CA GLU A 140 -20.24 3.87 -4.16
C GLU A 140 -20.09 4.69 -2.88
N GLY A 141 -20.48 5.97 -2.93
CA GLY A 141 -20.43 6.90 -1.81
C GLY A 141 -19.01 7.43 -1.50
N GLN A 142 -18.92 8.29 -0.49
CA GLN A 142 -17.69 8.92 -0.05
C GLN A 142 -17.21 8.35 1.29
N PRO A 143 -15.88 8.29 1.55
CA PRO A 143 -15.37 7.99 2.87
C PRO A 143 -15.85 9.03 3.88
N PRO A 144 -16.12 8.67 5.15
CA PRO A 144 -16.45 9.63 6.17
C PRO A 144 -15.26 10.56 6.45
N PRO A 145 -15.51 11.82 6.80
CA PRO A 145 -14.43 12.72 7.20
C PRO A 145 -13.76 12.22 8.49
N LEU A 146 -12.43 12.32 8.55
CA LEU A 146 -11.68 11.77 9.68
C LEU A 146 -11.97 12.46 11.02
N TYR A 147 -12.48 13.71 10.98
CA TYR A 147 -12.88 14.47 12.16
C TYR A 147 -14.29 14.15 12.65
N ASP A 148 -15.08 13.36 11.91
CA ASP A 148 -16.46 12.97 12.23
C ASP A 148 -16.68 11.50 11.82
N LEU A 149 -16.00 10.60 12.51
CA LEU A 149 -16.12 9.16 12.27
C LEU A 149 -17.36 8.62 12.98
N PRO A 150 -18.12 7.71 12.34
CA PRO A 150 -19.23 7.04 13.00
C PRO A 150 -18.74 6.18 14.19
N PRO A 151 -19.58 5.93 15.20
CA PRO A 151 -19.20 5.15 16.37
C PRO A 151 -18.86 3.68 16.03
N GLY A 152 -19.48 3.15 14.99
CA GLY A 152 -19.25 1.78 14.52
C GLY A 152 -18.17 1.67 13.44
N CYS A 153 -18.34 0.73 12.54
CA CYS A 153 -17.44 0.54 11.39
C CYS A 153 -17.55 1.71 10.40
N PRO A 154 -16.46 2.45 10.12
CA PRO A 154 -16.51 3.59 9.18
C PRO A 154 -16.91 3.21 7.76
N PHE A 155 -16.72 1.95 7.37
CA PHE A 155 -17.14 1.44 6.07
C PHE A 155 -18.63 1.04 6.02
N ALA A 156 -19.32 0.93 7.15
CA ALA A 156 -20.72 0.47 7.21
C ALA A 156 -21.68 1.21 6.24
N PRO A 157 -21.59 2.54 6.04
CA PRO A 157 -22.47 3.26 5.10
C PRO A 157 -22.31 2.82 3.64
N ARG A 158 -21.16 2.22 3.29
CA ARG A 158 -20.80 1.81 1.92
C ARG A 158 -20.73 0.28 1.77
N CYS A 159 -21.01 -0.45 2.85
CA CYS A 159 -20.87 -1.90 2.91
C CYS A 159 -22.19 -2.58 2.55
N ALA A 160 -22.20 -3.39 1.47
CA ALA A 160 -23.37 -4.16 1.07
C ALA A 160 -23.81 -5.20 2.14
N HIS A 161 -22.93 -5.55 3.08
CA HIS A 161 -23.20 -6.50 4.15
C HIS A 161 -23.44 -5.81 5.51
N ALA A 162 -23.65 -4.50 5.55
CA ALA A 162 -23.82 -3.78 6.81
C ALA A 162 -25.06 -4.22 7.55
N ARG A 163 -24.92 -4.49 8.86
CA ARG A 163 -26.01 -4.75 9.82
C ARG A 163 -26.01 -3.67 10.92
N ASP A 164 -27.02 -3.65 11.77
CA ASP A 164 -27.17 -2.63 12.82
C ASP A 164 -25.97 -2.59 13.78
N VAL A 165 -25.38 -3.75 14.11
CA VAL A 165 -24.18 -3.83 14.93
C VAL A 165 -23.00 -3.08 14.30
N CYS A 166 -22.86 -3.13 12.97
CA CYS A 166 -21.79 -2.41 12.25
C CYS A 166 -21.93 -0.89 12.37
N ARG A 167 -23.14 -0.37 12.58
CA ARG A 167 -23.40 1.08 12.72
C ARG A 167 -23.18 1.57 14.16
N ARG A 168 -23.39 0.69 15.15
CA ARG A 168 -23.29 1.03 16.57
C ARG A 168 -21.89 0.85 17.12
N ASP A 169 -21.26 -0.30 16.80
CA ASP A 169 -20.05 -0.73 17.47
C ASP A 169 -18.94 -1.02 16.44
N TYR A 170 -17.72 -0.56 16.74
CA TYR A 170 -16.55 -0.91 15.92
C TYR A 170 -16.18 -2.39 16.17
N PRO A 171 -15.99 -3.21 15.11
CA PRO A 171 -15.67 -4.62 15.26
C PRO A 171 -14.28 -4.82 15.87
N PRO A 172 -14.11 -5.80 16.78
CA PRO A 172 -12.78 -6.19 17.23
C PRO A 172 -11.98 -6.80 16.09
N GLU A 173 -10.64 -6.82 16.23
CA GLU A 173 -9.78 -7.58 15.35
C GLU A 173 -9.98 -9.08 15.57
N VAL A 174 -10.22 -9.81 14.49
CA VAL A 174 -10.43 -11.26 14.48
C VAL A 174 -9.26 -11.92 13.77
N THR A 175 -8.67 -12.94 14.40
CA THR A 175 -7.67 -13.81 13.75
C THR A 175 -8.40 -14.83 12.88
N VAL A 176 -8.16 -14.76 11.57
CA VAL A 176 -8.71 -15.68 10.56
C VAL A 176 -7.78 -16.89 10.39
N THR A 177 -6.50 -16.61 10.19
CA THR A 177 -5.40 -17.59 10.20
C THR A 177 -4.25 -17.01 11.01
N GLU A 178 -3.16 -17.74 11.18
CA GLU A 178 -1.98 -17.29 11.93
C GLU A 178 -1.49 -15.91 11.48
N ASP A 179 -1.50 -15.66 10.17
CA ASP A 179 -0.99 -14.43 9.56
C ASP A 179 -2.08 -13.50 9.00
N HIS A 180 -3.37 -13.87 9.12
CA HIS A 180 -4.48 -13.12 8.56
C HIS A 180 -5.44 -12.63 9.66
N ARG A 181 -5.63 -11.32 9.74
CA ARG A 181 -6.52 -10.67 10.70
C ARG A 181 -7.42 -9.68 10.00
N ALA A 182 -8.65 -9.53 10.49
CA ALA A 182 -9.61 -8.58 9.96
C ALA A 182 -10.50 -8.00 11.07
N SER A 183 -10.78 -6.70 11.01
CA SER A 183 -11.72 -6.03 11.91
C SER A 183 -13.08 -5.93 11.22
N CYS A 184 -13.90 -7.00 11.32
CA CYS A 184 -15.20 -7.08 10.67
C CYS A 184 -16.17 -8.00 11.39
N TRP A 185 -17.39 -7.52 11.66
CA TRP A 185 -18.47 -8.30 12.29
C TRP A 185 -18.87 -9.51 11.42
N LYS A 186 -18.89 -9.36 10.09
CA LYS A 186 -19.16 -10.48 9.17
C LYS A 186 -18.17 -11.64 9.37
N VAL A 187 -16.90 -11.31 9.63
CA VAL A 187 -15.85 -12.31 9.87
C VAL A 187 -15.98 -12.94 11.24
N LEU A 188 -16.25 -12.13 12.27
CA LEU A 188 -16.40 -12.60 13.65
C LEU A 188 -17.59 -13.55 13.81
N GLU A 189 -18.74 -13.17 13.28
CA GLU A 189 -20.01 -13.90 13.44
C GLU A 189 -20.26 -14.91 12.29
N ARG A 190 -19.32 -15.02 11.34
CA ARG A 190 -19.42 -15.94 10.19
C ARG A 190 -20.76 -15.83 9.47
N TRP A 191 -21.13 -14.59 9.11
CA TRP A 191 -22.37 -14.37 8.37
C TRP A 191 -22.28 -15.05 7.00
N ASP A 192 -23.01 -16.13 6.83
CA ASP A 192 -23.24 -16.75 5.55
C ASP A 192 -24.07 -15.77 4.70
N GLY A 193 -23.52 -15.39 3.56
CA GLY A 193 -24.14 -14.44 2.66
C GLY A 193 -24.99 -15.12 1.62
#